data_2bba3025c2baa1a7331330885b8acd9f
#
_entry.id   2bba3025c2baa1a7331330885b8acd9f
#
_cell.length_a   1.000
_cell.length_b   1.000
_cell.length_c   1.000
_cell.angle_alpha   90.00
_cell.angle_beta   90.00
_cell.angle_gamma   90.00
#
_symmetry.space_group_name_H-M   'P 1'
#
loop_
_entity.id
_entity.type
_entity.pdbx_description
1 polymer ?
#
loop_
_entity_poly.entity_id
_entity_poly.type
_entity_poly.pdbx_seq_one_letter_code
_entity_poly.pdbx_strand_id
1 'polypeptide(L)'
;MVNDQKKKGTNSKWLAVIVVAAVLVAGGGFVVLSGAGGLLNGIGNAGNTNPQVSELFSAQDVVKIPLSNISSTLSFYTYKSNGTAVKFFAVKGTDGNAHVAFDTCDVCGPKGYTQSGNDVVCSNCGKHFEINSIGTANLRGGCWPSHVNMSVDNNSVVVKTSDLVSKESVFKN
;
A
#
# COMPACT_ATOMS: atom_id res chain seq x y z
N MET A 1 -40.76 -44.43 22.73
CA MET A 1 -41.52 -44.05 21.53
C MET A 1 -40.56 -43.38 20.57
N VAL A 2 -40.24 -44.09 19.54
CA VAL A 2 -39.35 -43.77 18.47
C VAL A 2 -40.05 -42.79 17.52
N ASN A 3 -39.39 -41.72 17.10
CA ASN A 3 -39.81 -41.02 15.87
C ASN A 3 -38.57 -40.64 15.05
N ASP A 4 -38.38 -41.47 14.07
CA ASP A 4 -37.49 -41.44 12.97
C ASP A 4 -38.03 -40.40 11.94
N GLN A 5 -37.30 -39.37 11.65
CA GLN A 5 -37.55 -38.49 10.50
C GLN A 5 -36.34 -38.44 9.59
N LYS A 6 -36.35 -39.35 8.68
CA LYS A 6 -35.60 -39.48 7.46
C LYS A 6 -35.77 -38.22 6.60
N LYS A 7 -34.75 -37.38 6.41
CA LYS A 7 -34.79 -36.30 5.48
C LYS A 7 -33.85 -36.52 4.30
N LYS A 8 -34.51 -36.77 3.23
CA LYS A 8 -34.13 -37.00 1.83
C LYS A 8 -33.07 -36.03 1.30
N GLY A 9 -32.05 -36.58 0.70
CA GLY A 9 -31.06 -35.84 -0.08
C GLY A 9 -31.65 -35.24 -1.35
N THR A 10 -31.24 -34.05 -1.67
CA THR A 10 -31.48 -33.45 -2.98
C THR A 10 -30.13 -33.14 -3.60
N ASN A 11 -29.72 -34.03 -4.48
CA ASN A 11 -28.59 -33.81 -5.38
C ASN A 11 -29.02 -32.80 -6.47
N SER A 12 -28.53 -31.58 -6.38
CA SER A 12 -28.64 -30.63 -7.48
C SER A 12 -27.34 -30.63 -8.25
N LYS A 13 -27.32 -31.40 -9.34
CA LYS A 13 -26.29 -31.32 -10.38
C LYS A 13 -26.55 -30.05 -11.19
N TRP A 14 -25.74 -29.02 -10.96
CA TRP A 14 -25.72 -27.87 -11.86
C TRP A 14 -24.79 -28.17 -13.00
N LEU A 15 -25.40 -28.36 -14.16
CA LEU A 15 -24.76 -28.48 -15.46
C LEU A 15 -24.10 -27.15 -15.83
N ALA A 16 -22.78 -27.17 -15.97
CA ALA A 16 -22.02 -26.08 -16.55
C ALA A 16 -22.31 -25.99 -18.03
N VAL A 17 -22.99 -24.98 -18.48
CA VAL A 17 -23.12 -24.63 -19.90
C VAL A 17 -21.95 -23.71 -20.25
N ILE A 18 -20.98 -24.29 -20.95
CA ILE A 18 -19.89 -23.55 -21.61
C ILE A 18 -20.42 -23.02 -22.92
N VAL A 19 -20.65 -21.73 -23.03
CA VAL A 19 -20.88 -21.07 -24.31
C VAL A 19 -19.55 -20.54 -24.82
N VAL A 20 -18.98 -21.24 -25.78
CA VAL A 20 -17.84 -20.77 -26.59
C VAL A 20 -18.41 -19.92 -27.71
N ALA A 21 -18.29 -18.61 -27.61
CA ALA A 21 -18.54 -17.72 -28.74
C ALA A 21 -17.20 -17.37 -29.39
N ALA A 22 -16.91 -18.05 -30.48
CA ALA A 22 -15.86 -17.70 -31.42
C ALA A 22 -16.35 -16.55 -32.30
N VAL A 23 -15.76 -15.36 -32.15
CA VAL A 23 -15.94 -14.28 -33.13
C VAL A 23 -14.66 -14.14 -33.92
N LEU A 24 -14.69 -14.65 -35.14
CA LEU A 24 -13.75 -14.33 -36.22
C LEU A 24 -14.18 -12.97 -36.80
N VAL A 25 -13.34 -11.97 -36.68
CA VAL A 25 -13.45 -10.79 -37.56
C VAL A 25 -12.15 -10.68 -38.34
N ALA A 26 -12.28 -10.94 -39.61
CA ALA A 26 -11.26 -10.71 -40.60
C ALA A 26 -11.27 -9.24 -41.04
N GLY A 27 -10.10 -8.72 -41.26
CA GLY A 27 -9.86 -7.68 -42.26
C GLY A 27 -10.01 -6.24 -41.84
N GLY A 28 -8.94 -5.52 -41.96
CA GLY A 28 -8.94 -4.06 -41.99
C GLY A 28 -7.57 -3.50 -41.63
N GLY A 29 -6.72 -3.32 -42.65
CA GLY A 29 -5.42 -2.68 -42.51
C GLY A 29 -5.54 -1.27 -41.99
N PHE A 30 -4.63 -0.88 -41.12
CA PHE A 30 -4.41 0.50 -40.76
C PHE A 30 -2.94 0.90 -40.94
N VAL A 31 -2.80 1.95 -41.66
CA VAL A 31 -1.58 2.56 -42.15
C VAL A 31 -0.66 2.99 -41.00
N VAL A 32 0.59 2.59 -41.08
CA VAL A 32 1.67 3.07 -40.26
C VAL A 32 2.10 4.44 -40.78
N LEU A 33 1.90 5.50 -39.97
CA LEU A 33 2.58 6.76 -40.16
C LEU A 33 3.82 6.77 -39.27
N SER A 34 4.94 6.63 -39.93
CA SER A 34 6.28 6.79 -39.39
C SER A 34 6.48 8.21 -38.88
N GLY A 35 6.69 8.38 -37.61
CA GLY A 35 7.23 9.58 -37.01
C GLY A 35 8.53 9.23 -36.30
N ALA A 36 9.64 9.55 -36.95
CA ALA A 36 10.98 9.40 -36.42
C ALA A 36 11.25 10.37 -35.26
N GLY A 37 11.97 9.90 -34.26
CA GLY A 37 12.69 10.82 -33.40
C GLY A 37 12.81 10.38 -31.93
N GLY A 38 13.99 9.94 -31.56
CA GLY A 38 14.39 9.97 -30.15
C GLY A 38 14.90 8.67 -29.56
N LEU A 39 15.99 8.17 -30.08
CA LEU A 39 16.92 7.31 -29.33
C LEU A 39 17.46 8.11 -28.14
N LEU A 40 17.15 7.69 -26.90
CA LEU A 40 18.06 7.89 -25.79
C LEU A 40 18.23 6.58 -25.05
N ASN A 41 19.32 5.96 -25.39
CA ASN A 41 20.04 4.97 -24.62
C ASN A 41 20.30 5.50 -23.21
N GLY A 42 19.84 4.83 -22.20
CA GLY A 42 20.20 5.05 -20.80
C GLY A 42 20.50 3.70 -20.16
N ILE A 43 21.64 3.14 -20.56
CA ILE A 43 22.26 2.01 -19.87
C ILE A 43 22.81 2.53 -18.53
N GLY A 44 22.52 1.83 -17.48
CA GLY A 44 23.43 1.79 -16.36
C GLY A 44 22.95 2.43 -15.08
N ASN A 45 22.55 1.68 -14.10
CA ASN A 45 23.50 1.30 -13.07
C ASN A 45 22.85 0.32 -12.11
N ALA A 46 23.40 -0.86 -12.04
CA ALA A 46 23.17 -1.79 -10.97
C ALA A 46 23.80 -1.23 -9.69
N GLY A 47 23.04 -1.22 -8.60
CA GLY A 47 23.64 -1.14 -7.27
C GLY A 47 23.31 0.14 -6.51
N ASN A 48 22.07 0.26 -6.07
CA ASN A 48 21.79 0.84 -4.76
C ASN A 48 20.39 0.39 -4.34
N THR A 49 20.32 -0.57 -3.43
CA THR A 49 19.08 -0.98 -2.76
C THR A 49 18.68 0.09 -1.75
N ASN A 50 18.28 1.23 -2.27
CA ASN A 50 17.56 2.22 -1.50
C ASN A 50 16.10 1.73 -1.43
N PRO A 51 15.44 1.70 -0.25
CA PRO A 51 14.04 1.32 -0.17
C PRO A 51 13.24 2.16 -1.14
N GLN A 52 12.53 1.49 -2.05
CA GLN A 52 11.80 2.17 -3.12
C GLN A 52 10.73 3.07 -2.52
N VAL A 53 10.96 4.37 -2.60
CA VAL A 53 9.93 5.36 -2.33
C VAL A 53 9.00 5.37 -3.53
N SER A 54 7.85 4.70 -3.40
CA SER A 54 6.80 4.75 -4.42
C SER A 54 6.08 6.10 -4.32
N GLU A 55 6.19 6.93 -5.35
CA GLU A 55 5.40 8.15 -5.47
C GLU A 55 3.96 7.79 -5.87
N LEU A 56 3.00 8.11 -5.03
CA LEU A 56 1.58 7.89 -5.29
C LEU A 56 0.94 9.23 -5.68
N PHE A 57 0.53 9.31 -6.95
CA PHE A 57 -0.29 10.41 -7.44
C PHE A 57 -1.74 9.95 -7.45
N SER A 58 -2.59 10.61 -6.67
CA SER A 58 -4.02 10.36 -6.69
C SER A 58 -4.76 11.61 -7.14
N ALA A 59 -5.53 11.47 -8.21
CA ALA A 59 -6.59 12.42 -8.56
C ALA A 59 -7.88 12.17 -7.77
N GLN A 60 -7.86 11.21 -6.83
CA GLN A 60 -8.96 10.80 -5.98
C GLN A 60 -8.69 11.23 -4.53
N ASP A 61 -9.74 11.32 -3.74
CA ASP A 61 -9.68 11.69 -2.32
C ASP A 61 -9.00 10.62 -1.43
N VAL A 62 -8.47 9.55 -2.03
CA VAL A 62 -7.84 8.43 -1.33
C VAL A 62 -6.60 7.92 -2.05
N VAL A 63 -5.61 7.47 -1.27
CA VAL A 63 -4.47 6.67 -1.71
C VAL A 63 -4.79 5.21 -1.44
N LYS A 64 -4.62 4.33 -2.43
CA LYS A 64 -4.83 2.89 -2.30
C LYS A 64 -3.51 2.14 -2.49
N ILE A 65 -3.19 1.25 -1.55
CA ILE A 65 -2.01 0.39 -1.59
C ILE A 65 -2.49 -1.06 -1.55
N PRO A 66 -2.31 -1.85 -2.63
CA PRO A 66 -2.67 -3.26 -2.61
C PRO A 66 -1.97 -4.00 -1.48
N LEU A 67 -2.69 -4.84 -0.73
CA LEU A 67 -2.09 -5.64 0.36
C LEU A 67 -0.98 -6.56 -0.14
N SER A 68 -1.02 -6.98 -1.40
CA SER A 68 0.05 -7.75 -2.05
C SER A 68 1.38 -7.00 -2.14
N ASN A 69 1.36 -5.66 -2.09
CA ASN A 69 2.55 -4.82 -2.14
C ASN A 69 3.11 -4.50 -0.74
N ILE A 70 2.44 -4.98 0.32
CA ILE A 70 2.86 -4.78 1.70
C ILE A 70 3.42 -6.09 2.22
N SER A 71 4.72 -6.10 2.48
CA SER A 71 5.46 -7.26 3.02
C SER A 71 5.83 -7.03 4.48
N SER A 72 6.53 -8.00 5.07
CA SER A 72 7.13 -7.86 6.41
C SER A 72 8.33 -6.89 6.44
N THR A 73 8.69 -6.30 5.30
CA THR A 73 9.71 -5.25 5.20
C THR A 73 9.04 -3.90 5.03
N LEU A 74 9.54 -2.86 5.73
CA LEU A 74 9.06 -1.49 5.60
C LEU A 74 9.08 -1.04 4.14
N SER A 75 7.92 -0.59 3.65
CA SER A 75 7.76 0.03 2.34
C SER A 75 7.41 1.50 2.53
N PHE A 76 8.20 2.39 1.94
CA PHE A 76 8.02 3.83 2.08
C PHE A 76 7.26 4.39 0.89
N TYR A 77 6.39 5.36 1.17
CA TYR A 77 5.54 6.03 0.20
C TYR A 77 5.64 7.54 0.36
N THR A 78 5.42 8.24 -0.73
CA THR A 78 5.38 9.71 -0.75
C THR A 78 4.11 10.19 -1.41
N TYR A 79 3.37 11.03 -0.72
CA TYR A 79 2.25 11.79 -1.27
C TYR A 79 2.68 13.25 -1.50
N LYS A 80 2.51 13.76 -2.71
CA LYS A 80 2.83 15.16 -3.01
C LYS A 80 1.60 16.05 -2.78
N SER A 81 1.73 16.98 -1.84
CA SER A 81 0.72 17.97 -1.50
C SER A 81 1.33 19.36 -1.63
N ASN A 82 0.80 20.20 -2.51
CA ASN A 82 1.25 21.59 -2.70
C ASN A 82 2.78 21.75 -2.79
N GLY A 83 3.46 20.82 -3.46
CA GLY A 83 4.92 20.80 -3.60
C GLY A 83 5.65 20.17 -2.40
N THR A 84 4.96 19.84 -1.31
CA THR A 84 5.52 19.16 -0.13
C THR A 84 5.43 17.66 -0.29
N ALA A 85 6.50 16.95 0.01
CA ALA A 85 6.58 15.49 0.02
C ALA A 85 6.18 14.95 1.40
N VAL A 86 4.93 14.56 1.59
CA VAL A 86 4.44 13.91 2.80
C VAL A 86 4.80 12.43 2.75
N LYS A 87 5.65 11.99 3.68
CA LYS A 87 6.18 10.62 3.71
C LYS A 87 5.45 9.77 4.75
N PHE A 88 5.19 8.53 4.38
CA PHE A 88 4.62 7.52 5.27
C PHE A 88 5.12 6.14 4.87
N PHE A 89 4.92 5.15 5.72
CA PHE A 89 5.34 3.78 5.44
C PHE A 89 4.22 2.80 5.76
N ALA A 90 4.29 1.63 5.15
CA ALA A 90 3.45 0.48 5.45
C ALA A 90 4.31 -0.76 5.65
N VAL A 91 3.86 -1.68 6.52
CA VAL A 91 4.52 -2.93 6.82
C VAL A 91 3.47 -3.96 7.24
N LYS A 92 3.69 -5.23 6.92
CA LYS A 92 2.86 -6.34 7.39
C LYS A 92 3.41 -6.85 8.71
N GLY A 93 2.58 -6.83 9.74
CA GLY A 93 2.93 -7.38 11.05
C GLY A 93 2.90 -8.91 11.10
N THR A 94 3.40 -9.45 12.20
CA THR A 94 3.32 -10.89 12.50
C THR A 94 1.89 -11.35 12.80
N ASP A 95 1.01 -10.41 13.11
CA ASP A 95 -0.44 -10.58 13.25
C ASP A 95 -1.17 -10.74 11.89
N GLY A 96 -0.42 -10.61 10.78
CA GLY A 96 -0.94 -10.72 9.42
C GLY A 96 -1.59 -9.44 8.89
N ASN A 97 -1.69 -8.38 9.70
CA ASN A 97 -2.31 -7.11 9.33
C ASN A 97 -1.29 -6.14 8.70
N ALA A 98 -1.81 -5.20 7.91
CA ALA A 98 -1.03 -4.06 7.44
C ALA A 98 -1.04 -2.96 8.51
N HIS A 99 0.13 -2.43 8.80
CA HIS A 99 0.36 -1.32 9.73
C HIS A 99 0.91 -0.13 8.96
N VAL A 100 0.35 1.07 9.17
CA VAL A 100 0.70 2.29 8.45
C VAL A 100 0.95 3.42 9.43
N ALA A 101 2.01 4.19 9.21
CA ALA A 101 2.27 5.41 9.97
C ALA A 101 2.99 6.45 9.10
N PHE A 102 2.95 7.71 9.49
CA PHE A 102 3.80 8.73 8.89
C PHE A 102 5.27 8.44 9.17
N ASP A 103 6.13 8.77 8.22
CA ASP A 103 7.59 8.69 8.38
C ASP A 103 8.11 9.91 9.18
N THR A 104 7.42 10.17 10.28
CA THR A 104 7.74 11.25 11.23
C THR A 104 7.38 10.81 12.65
N CYS A 105 8.19 11.26 13.60
CA CYS A 105 7.98 11.05 15.02
C CYS A 105 7.31 12.29 15.64
N ASP A 106 6.37 12.09 16.55
CA ASP A 106 5.66 13.19 17.23
C ASP A 106 6.61 14.12 18.01
N VAL A 107 7.80 13.63 18.43
CA VAL A 107 8.82 14.39 19.16
C VAL A 107 10.03 14.71 18.29
N CYS A 108 10.53 13.73 17.54
CA CYS A 108 11.78 13.87 16.77
C CYS A 108 11.58 14.57 15.42
N GLY A 109 10.32 14.74 14.98
CA GLY A 109 10.00 15.29 13.66
C GLY A 109 10.31 14.32 12.50
N PRO A 110 10.47 14.83 11.26
CA PRO A 110 10.56 14.03 10.05
C PRO A 110 11.98 13.48 9.81
N LYS A 111 12.54 12.80 10.82
CA LYS A 111 13.86 12.16 10.74
C LYS A 111 13.79 10.73 10.18
N GLY A 112 12.56 10.20 10.02
CA GLY A 112 12.32 8.90 9.43
C GLY A 112 12.53 7.72 10.36
N TYR A 113 12.30 6.55 9.79
CA TYR A 113 12.42 5.27 10.48
C TYR A 113 13.24 4.27 9.66
N THR A 114 13.78 3.29 10.34
CA THR A 114 14.40 2.09 9.76
C THR A 114 13.73 0.85 10.37
N GLN A 115 14.06 -0.33 9.86
CA GLN A 115 13.58 -1.59 10.42
C GLN A 115 14.74 -2.39 11.03
N SER A 116 14.50 -3.00 12.19
CA SER A 116 15.40 -3.95 12.82
C SER A 116 14.59 -5.17 13.29
N GLY A 117 14.65 -6.26 12.53
CA GLY A 117 13.81 -7.43 12.78
C GLY A 117 12.32 -7.09 12.73
N ASN A 118 11.60 -7.32 13.83
CA ASN A 118 10.17 -7.01 13.99
C ASN A 118 9.89 -5.62 14.57
N ASP A 119 10.90 -4.77 14.61
CA ASP A 119 10.77 -3.42 15.15
C ASP A 119 10.97 -2.36 14.08
N VAL A 120 10.19 -1.29 14.20
CA VAL A 120 10.43 -0.01 13.55
C VAL A 120 11.28 0.84 14.49
N VAL A 121 12.39 1.40 13.99
CA VAL A 121 13.37 2.13 14.80
C VAL A 121 13.43 3.59 14.37
N CYS A 122 13.24 4.51 15.29
CA CYS A 122 13.36 5.95 15.01
C CYS A 122 14.81 6.31 14.65
N SER A 123 15.03 6.89 13.46
CA SER A 123 16.37 7.23 12.97
C SER A 123 17.07 8.33 13.77
N ASN A 124 16.32 9.11 14.58
CA ASN A 124 16.90 10.17 15.40
C ASN A 124 17.30 9.70 16.82
N CYS A 125 16.38 9.00 17.51
CA CYS A 125 16.60 8.65 18.93
C CYS A 125 16.86 7.16 19.16
N GLY A 126 16.80 6.33 18.13
CA GLY A 126 17.04 4.90 18.24
C GLY A 126 15.96 4.11 18.98
N LYS A 127 14.81 4.74 19.32
CA LYS A 127 13.73 4.03 20.02
C LYS A 127 13.09 2.99 19.11
N HIS A 128 12.89 1.80 19.65
CA HIS A 128 12.25 0.66 19.01
C HIS A 128 10.75 0.64 19.26
N PHE A 129 9.99 0.25 18.23
CA PHE A 129 8.54 0.09 18.27
C PHE A 129 8.18 -1.23 17.59
N GLU A 130 7.54 -2.13 18.29
CA GLU A 130 7.04 -3.38 17.71
C GLU A 130 6.10 -3.09 16.53
N ILE A 131 6.29 -3.78 15.41
CA ILE A 131 5.52 -3.55 14.17
C ILE A 131 4.01 -3.65 14.42
N ASN A 132 3.56 -4.65 15.21
CA ASN A 132 2.14 -4.83 15.49
C ASN A 132 1.51 -3.66 16.30
N SER A 133 2.33 -2.78 16.88
CA SER A 133 1.88 -1.59 17.58
C SER A 133 1.77 -0.34 16.69
N ILE A 134 2.34 -0.39 15.49
CA ILE A 134 2.33 0.71 14.54
C ILE A 134 0.90 1.01 14.05
N GLY A 135 0.62 2.28 13.79
CA GLY A 135 -0.72 2.71 13.34
C GLY A 135 -1.69 2.95 14.49
N THR A 136 -1.26 2.83 15.73
CA THR A 136 -2.04 3.21 16.90
C THR A 136 -1.77 4.65 17.34
N ALA A 137 -2.73 5.28 18.02
CA ALA A 137 -2.56 6.61 18.54
C ALA A 137 -1.52 6.65 19.68
N ASN A 138 -0.74 7.73 19.76
CA ASN A 138 0.21 7.97 20.86
C ASN A 138 -0.52 8.38 22.14
N LEU A 139 -1.00 7.43 22.91
CA LEU A 139 -1.72 7.68 24.16
C LEU A 139 -0.81 7.98 25.36
N ARG A 140 0.50 7.67 25.24
CA ARG A 140 1.47 7.81 26.35
C ARG A 140 2.39 9.01 26.20
N GLY A 141 2.33 9.69 25.06
CA GLY A 141 3.28 10.75 24.72
C GLY A 141 4.68 10.24 24.40
N GLY A 142 5.61 11.16 24.14
CA GLY A 142 6.98 10.83 23.79
C GLY A 142 7.16 10.45 22.32
N CYS A 143 8.31 9.86 22.00
CA CYS A 143 8.62 9.41 20.65
C CYS A 143 7.69 8.28 20.24
N TRP A 144 6.95 8.48 19.14
CA TRP A 144 6.02 7.53 18.55
C TRP A 144 5.86 7.82 17.05
N PRO A 145 5.72 6.81 16.18
CA PRO A 145 5.37 7.04 14.79
C PRO A 145 4.00 7.71 14.69
N SER A 146 3.96 8.87 14.03
CA SER A 146 2.70 9.63 13.94
C SER A 146 1.63 8.81 13.22
N HIS A 147 0.45 8.76 13.82
CA HIS A 147 -0.68 7.95 13.36
C HIS A 147 -1.21 8.39 11.99
N VAL A 148 -1.53 7.42 11.13
CA VAL A 148 -2.27 7.58 9.88
C VAL A 148 -3.59 6.84 10.00
N ASN A 149 -4.72 7.54 9.78
CA ASN A 149 -6.01 6.86 9.68
C ASN A 149 -6.05 6.07 8.37
N MET A 150 -6.29 4.79 8.48
CA MET A 150 -6.43 3.92 7.32
C MET A 150 -7.59 2.92 7.50
N SER A 151 -8.08 2.38 6.41
CA SER A 151 -8.98 1.24 6.38
C SER A 151 -8.48 0.21 5.36
N VAL A 152 -9.03 -0.99 5.42
CA VAL A 152 -8.79 -2.00 4.38
C VAL A 152 -10.09 -2.19 3.61
N ASP A 153 -10.02 -1.98 2.30
CA ASP A 153 -11.14 -2.15 1.38
C ASP A 153 -10.65 -2.80 0.09
N ASN A 154 -11.43 -3.77 -0.42
CA ASN A 154 -11.12 -4.47 -1.68
C ASN A 154 -9.65 -4.92 -1.81
N ASN A 155 -9.13 -5.58 -0.77
CA ASN A 155 -7.76 -6.09 -0.69
C ASN A 155 -6.67 -5.00 -0.81
N SER A 156 -7.00 -3.79 -0.39
CA SER A 156 -6.09 -2.63 -0.39
C SER A 156 -6.18 -1.86 0.92
N VAL A 157 -5.06 -1.35 1.40
CA VAL A 157 -5.03 -0.27 2.38
C VAL A 157 -5.50 1.00 1.70
N VAL A 158 -6.43 1.71 2.34
CA VAL A 158 -7.00 2.97 1.87
C VAL A 158 -6.69 4.05 2.89
N VAL A 159 -6.03 5.12 2.45
CA VAL A 159 -5.72 6.31 3.25
C VAL A 159 -6.36 7.52 2.57
N LYS A 160 -7.10 8.33 3.33
CA LYS A 160 -7.66 9.58 2.80
C LYS A 160 -6.54 10.59 2.55
N THR A 161 -6.60 11.28 1.42
CA THR A 161 -5.62 12.33 1.10
C THR A 161 -5.68 13.49 2.10
N SER A 162 -6.87 13.79 2.63
CA SER A 162 -7.05 14.77 3.71
C SER A 162 -6.23 14.45 4.96
N ASP A 163 -6.10 13.15 5.31
CA ASP A 163 -5.30 12.75 6.48
C ASP A 163 -3.81 12.95 6.20
N LEU A 164 -3.35 12.66 4.98
CA LEU A 164 -1.96 12.92 4.57
C LEU A 164 -1.66 14.43 4.57
N VAL A 165 -2.56 15.24 4.01
CA VAL A 165 -2.42 16.71 3.98
C VAL A 165 -2.38 17.31 5.39
N SER A 166 -3.08 16.73 6.36
CA SER A 166 -3.09 17.22 7.75
C SER A 166 -1.69 17.28 8.40
N LYS A 167 -0.75 16.46 7.91
CA LYS A 167 0.65 16.43 8.37
C LYS A 167 1.62 17.15 7.43
N GLU A 168 1.15 17.81 6.38
CA GLU A 168 2.00 18.51 5.40
C GLU A 168 2.97 19.48 6.05
N SER A 169 2.51 20.25 7.05
CA SER A 169 3.34 21.26 7.74
C SER A 169 4.58 20.66 8.43
N VAL A 170 4.52 19.41 8.86
CA VAL A 170 5.65 18.73 9.52
C VAL A 170 6.77 18.41 8.53
N PHE A 171 6.44 18.24 7.25
CA PHE A 171 7.39 17.90 6.18
C PHE A 171 7.84 19.12 5.36
N LYS A 172 7.33 20.32 5.65
CA LYS A 172 7.85 21.58 5.08
C LYS A 172 9.22 21.87 5.68
N ASN A 173 10.21 22.02 4.81
CA ASN A 173 11.56 22.49 5.19
C ASN A 173 11.56 24.01 5.32
#